data_09c61eeb3e8f0a110c04814d17f7a767
#
_entry.id   09c61eeb3e8f0a110c04814d17f7a767
#
_cell.length_a   1.000
_cell.length_b   1.000
_cell.length_c   1.000
_cell.angle_alpha   90.00
_cell.angle_beta   90.00
_cell.angle_gamma   90.00
#
_symmetry.space_group_name_H-M   'P 1'
#
loop_
_entity.id
_entity.type
_entity.pdbx_description
1 polymer ?
#
loop_
_entity_poly.entity_id
_entity_poly.type
_entity_poly.pdbx_seq_one_letter_code
_entity_poly.pdbx_strand_id
1 'polypeptide(L)'
;LTYAASYTESLGGAKIYLKREDLNHTGAHKINNALGQALLAKRMGKKKLVAETGAGQHGVASATVAALFDMELVVFMGSEDIKRQQLNVFRMELLGAKVVAVEDGQGTLSDAVNKALQYWVSHVDDTHYLLGSALGPDPFPTIVRDFQSVIGKEIKSQILKKEGRLPDAIVACIGGGSNAIGTFYPFIKDDVALYGVEAAGQGDDTDKHALAIGKGSPGVLHGTKMYLIQ
;
A
#
# COMPACT_ATOMS: atom_id res chain seq x y z
N LEU A 1 -1.91 0.53 19.49
CA LEU A 1 -0.86 1.53 19.74
C LEU A 1 0.10 1.08 20.85
N THR A 2 1.41 1.18 20.56
CA THR A 2 2.50 0.90 21.49
C THR A 2 3.14 2.21 21.93
N TYR A 3 3.25 2.44 23.24
CA TYR A 3 3.97 3.60 23.77
C TYR A 3 5.47 3.39 23.59
N ALA A 4 6.14 4.33 22.96
CA ALA A 4 7.57 4.29 22.68
C ALA A 4 8.35 5.05 23.78
N ALA A 5 8.50 4.43 24.95
CA ALA A 5 9.08 5.05 26.14
C ALA A 5 10.47 5.63 25.87
N SER A 6 11.39 4.82 25.34
CA SER A 6 12.77 5.26 25.05
C SER A 6 12.86 6.44 24.08
N TYR A 7 12.01 6.46 23.04
CA TYR A 7 11.95 7.62 22.13
C TYR A 7 11.38 8.86 22.83
N THR A 8 10.32 8.68 23.62
CA THR A 8 9.70 9.77 24.38
C THR A 8 10.72 10.40 25.34
N GLU A 9 11.46 9.59 26.07
CA GLU A 9 12.48 10.04 27.01
C GLU A 9 13.66 10.72 26.30
N SER A 10 14.20 10.10 25.24
CA SER A 10 15.39 10.61 24.54
C SER A 10 15.15 11.94 23.83
N LEU A 11 13.93 12.16 23.35
CA LEU A 11 13.55 13.39 22.66
C LEU A 11 13.04 14.49 23.61
N GLY A 12 12.67 14.14 24.85
CA GLY A 12 12.31 15.08 25.91
C GLY A 12 11.08 15.96 25.62
N GLY A 13 10.23 15.56 24.70
CA GLY A 13 9.09 16.36 24.22
C GLY A 13 7.76 15.62 24.30
N ALA A 14 7.15 15.37 23.16
CA ALA A 14 5.85 14.74 23.06
C ALA A 14 5.89 13.25 23.44
N LYS A 15 4.79 12.73 23.98
CA LYS A 15 4.57 11.29 24.11
C LYS A 15 4.46 10.66 22.73
N ILE A 16 5.31 9.66 22.44
CA ILE A 16 5.37 9.00 21.14
C ILE A 16 4.66 7.66 21.20
N TYR A 17 3.74 7.44 20.28
CA TYR A 17 3.02 6.19 20.08
C TYR A 17 3.26 5.64 18.69
N LEU A 18 3.52 4.34 18.60
CA LEU A 18 3.68 3.62 17.33
C LEU A 18 2.42 2.84 17.00
N LYS A 19 1.85 3.06 15.82
CA LYS A 19 0.86 2.17 15.24
C LYS A 19 1.58 1.06 14.50
N ARG A 20 1.65 -0.09 15.12
CA ARG A 20 2.50 -1.24 14.74
C ARG A 20 1.83 -2.09 13.65
N GLU A 21 1.80 -1.59 12.42
CA GLU A 21 1.30 -2.36 11.26
C GLU A 21 2.27 -3.48 10.81
N ASP A 22 3.49 -3.45 11.29
CA ASP A 22 4.47 -4.53 11.17
C ASP A 22 4.11 -5.80 11.98
N LEU A 23 3.21 -5.69 12.94
CA LEU A 23 2.66 -6.83 13.69
C LEU A 23 1.45 -7.48 13.00
N ASN A 24 0.96 -6.92 11.92
CA ASN A 24 -0.06 -7.57 11.11
C ASN A 24 0.49 -8.83 10.43
N HIS A 25 -0.40 -9.75 10.09
CA HIS A 25 -0.03 -10.89 9.25
C HIS A 25 0.64 -10.38 7.96
N THR A 26 1.71 -11.02 7.53
CA THR A 26 2.63 -10.62 6.44
C THR A 26 3.62 -9.49 6.79
N GLY A 27 3.55 -8.90 7.98
CA GLY A 27 4.53 -7.92 8.47
C GLY A 27 4.36 -6.48 7.95
N ALA A 28 3.19 -6.14 7.39
CA ALA A 28 2.92 -4.79 6.88
C ALA A 28 1.42 -4.49 6.76
N HIS A 29 1.06 -3.22 6.56
CA HIS A 29 -0.31 -2.74 6.37
C HIS A 29 -1.00 -3.27 5.09
N LYS A 30 -0.28 -3.81 4.14
CA LYS A 30 -0.82 -4.26 2.85
C LYS A 30 -1.93 -5.30 2.99
N ILE A 31 -1.87 -6.12 4.02
CA ILE A 31 -2.88 -7.16 4.27
C ILE A 31 -4.28 -6.58 4.52
N ASN A 32 -4.40 -5.38 5.12
CA ASN A 32 -5.70 -4.74 5.37
C ASN A 32 -6.49 -4.54 4.07
N ASN A 33 -5.83 -3.93 3.09
CA ASN A 33 -6.40 -3.69 1.77
C ASN A 33 -6.59 -4.99 0.99
N ALA A 34 -5.58 -5.87 0.99
CA ALA A 34 -5.65 -7.13 0.26
C ALA A 34 -6.82 -8.00 0.73
N LEU A 35 -7.03 -8.12 2.05
CA LEU A 35 -8.15 -8.86 2.62
C LEU A 35 -9.50 -8.25 2.21
N GLY A 36 -9.63 -6.94 2.32
CA GLY A 36 -10.85 -6.23 1.94
C GLY A 36 -11.19 -6.41 0.45
N GLN A 37 -10.21 -6.24 -0.43
CA GLN A 37 -10.42 -6.43 -1.86
C GLN A 37 -10.70 -7.89 -2.26
N ALA A 38 -10.04 -8.87 -1.64
CA ALA A 38 -10.31 -10.27 -1.90
C ALA A 38 -11.75 -10.66 -1.48
N LEU A 39 -12.22 -10.18 -0.33
CA LEU A 39 -13.61 -10.34 0.10
C LEU A 39 -14.59 -9.68 -0.87
N LEU A 40 -14.27 -8.47 -1.36
CA LEU A 40 -15.06 -7.78 -2.37
C LEU A 40 -15.11 -8.59 -3.67
N ALA A 41 -13.97 -9.06 -4.16
CA ALA A 41 -13.86 -9.91 -5.34
C ALA A 41 -14.71 -11.19 -5.22
N LYS A 42 -14.61 -11.88 -4.09
CA LYS A 42 -15.41 -13.07 -3.80
C LYS A 42 -16.91 -12.75 -3.79
N ARG A 43 -17.32 -11.63 -3.18
CA ARG A 43 -18.71 -11.17 -3.17
C ARG A 43 -19.24 -10.82 -4.57
N MET A 44 -18.35 -10.35 -5.46
CA MET A 44 -18.64 -10.11 -6.87
C MET A 44 -18.65 -11.37 -7.73
N GLY A 45 -18.40 -12.54 -7.16
CA GLY A 45 -18.33 -13.81 -7.88
C GLY A 45 -17.04 -14.01 -8.69
N LYS A 46 -16.01 -13.21 -8.47
CA LYS A 46 -14.71 -13.38 -9.12
C LYS A 46 -13.98 -14.59 -8.58
N LYS A 47 -13.31 -15.32 -9.46
CA LYS A 47 -12.55 -16.52 -9.12
C LYS A 47 -11.05 -16.30 -9.08
N LYS A 48 -10.59 -15.22 -9.71
CA LYS A 48 -9.19 -14.91 -9.88
C LYS A 48 -8.87 -13.51 -9.38
N LEU A 49 -7.64 -13.37 -8.91
CA LEU A 49 -7.03 -12.10 -8.58
C LEU A 49 -5.83 -11.87 -9.51
N VAL A 50 -5.60 -10.63 -9.88
CA VAL A 50 -4.35 -10.18 -10.46
C VAL A 50 -3.81 -9.04 -9.62
N ALA A 51 -2.49 -9.02 -9.42
CA ALA A 51 -1.81 -7.98 -8.67
C ALA A 51 -0.49 -7.63 -9.33
N GLU A 52 0.00 -6.44 -9.05
CA GLU A 52 1.37 -6.01 -9.29
C GLU A 52 2.15 -5.96 -7.99
N THR A 53 3.46 -6.05 -8.06
CA THR A 53 4.32 -5.79 -6.90
C THR A 53 5.72 -5.36 -7.32
N GLY A 54 6.35 -4.48 -6.54
CA GLY A 54 7.75 -4.12 -6.66
C GLY A 54 8.57 -4.76 -5.53
N ALA A 55 8.53 -4.19 -4.33
CA ALA A 55 9.22 -4.75 -3.16
C ALA A 55 8.69 -6.12 -2.67
N GLY A 56 7.60 -6.62 -3.25
CA GLY A 56 7.05 -7.94 -2.95
C GLY A 56 6.00 -7.98 -1.82
N GLN A 57 5.92 -6.97 -0.99
CA GLN A 57 5.00 -6.97 0.18
C GLN A 57 3.53 -7.03 -0.22
N HIS A 58 3.14 -6.31 -1.27
CA HIS A 58 1.77 -6.38 -1.78
C HIS A 58 1.48 -7.73 -2.42
N GLY A 59 2.43 -8.27 -3.18
CA GLY A 59 2.32 -9.61 -3.78
C GLY A 59 2.13 -10.70 -2.72
N VAL A 60 2.92 -10.69 -1.64
CA VAL A 60 2.79 -11.64 -0.52
C VAL A 60 1.44 -11.49 0.18
N ALA A 61 0.97 -10.26 0.44
CA ALA A 61 -0.35 -10.03 1.01
C ALA A 61 -1.47 -10.55 0.09
N SER A 62 -1.36 -10.31 -1.22
CA SER A 62 -2.30 -10.81 -2.23
C SER A 62 -2.31 -12.35 -2.30
N ALA A 63 -1.13 -12.99 -2.27
CA ALA A 63 -1.01 -14.44 -2.25
C ALA A 63 -1.61 -15.05 -0.97
N THR A 64 -1.39 -14.41 0.17
CA THR A 64 -1.97 -14.83 1.44
C THR A 64 -3.51 -14.86 1.40
N VAL A 65 -4.13 -13.79 0.90
CA VAL A 65 -5.60 -13.74 0.83
C VAL A 65 -6.17 -14.61 -0.28
N ALA A 66 -5.45 -14.79 -1.38
CA ALA A 66 -5.82 -15.72 -2.44
C ALA A 66 -5.86 -17.17 -1.91
N ALA A 67 -4.81 -17.59 -1.20
CA ALA A 67 -4.77 -18.88 -0.54
C ALA A 67 -5.88 -19.06 0.52
N LEU A 68 -6.14 -18.00 1.33
CA LEU A 68 -7.19 -18.03 2.35
C LEU A 68 -8.59 -18.25 1.76
N PHE A 69 -8.87 -17.70 0.58
CA PHE A 69 -10.19 -17.76 -0.04
C PHE A 69 -10.31 -18.75 -1.20
N ASP A 70 -9.28 -19.57 -1.43
CA ASP A 70 -9.20 -20.53 -2.53
C ASP A 70 -9.43 -19.85 -3.91
N MET A 71 -8.70 -18.77 -4.14
CA MET A 71 -8.74 -17.99 -5.39
C MET A 71 -7.43 -18.15 -6.15
N GLU A 72 -7.50 -18.22 -7.46
CA GLU A 72 -6.31 -18.14 -8.31
C GLU A 72 -5.68 -16.74 -8.22
N LEU A 73 -4.34 -16.65 -8.23
CA LEU A 73 -3.64 -15.39 -8.25
C LEU A 73 -2.50 -15.38 -9.27
N VAL A 74 -2.48 -14.33 -10.09
CA VAL A 74 -1.35 -13.97 -10.94
C VAL A 74 -0.73 -12.67 -10.42
N VAL A 75 0.57 -12.68 -10.16
CA VAL A 75 1.33 -11.49 -9.72
C VAL A 75 2.33 -11.10 -10.78
N PHE A 76 2.22 -9.88 -11.30
CA PHE A 76 3.21 -9.30 -12.17
C PHE A 76 4.27 -8.58 -11.35
N MET A 77 5.55 -8.84 -11.66
CA MET A 77 6.68 -8.26 -10.95
C MET A 77 7.82 -7.99 -11.94
N GLY A 78 8.42 -6.81 -11.85
CA GLY A 78 9.55 -6.45 -12.71
C GLY A 78 10.72 -7.40 -12.51
N SER A 79 11.42 -7.75 -13.59
CA SER A 79 12.54 -8.71 -13.56
C SER A 79 13.67 -8.25 -12.63
N GLU A 80 13.93 -6.94 -12.56
CA GLU A 80 14.92 -6.38 -11.62
C GLU A 80 14.45 -6.47 -10.16
N ASP A 81 13.16 -6.28 -9.91
CA ASP A 81 12.58 -6.42 -8.57
C ASP A 81 12.60 -7.89 -8.12
N ILE A 82 12.33 -8.85 -9.01
CA ILE A 82 12.42 -10.29 -8.74
C ILE A 82 13.81 -10.67 -8.23
N LYS A 83 14.87 -10.18 -8.91
CA LYS A 83 16.27 -10.45 -8.51
C LYS A 83 16.57 -9.96 -7.09
N ARG A 84 16.02 -8.80 -6.72
CA ARG A 84 16.24 -8.17 -5.40
C ARG A 84 15.39 -8.81 -4.29
N GLN A 85 14.24 -9.38 -4.64
CA GLN A 85 13.19 -9.77 -3.69
C GLN A 85 12.84 -11.27 -3.77
N GLN A 86 13.83 -12.12 -4.04
CA GLN A 86 13.63 -13.58 -4.21
C GLN A 86 12.90 -14.25 -3.05
N LEU A 87 13.14 -13.81 -1.82
CA LEU A 87 12.41 -14.34 -0.65
C LEU A 87 10.91 -14.07 -0.72
N ASN A 88 10.50 -12.90 -1.21
CA ASN A 88 9.08 -12.58 -1.37
C ASN A 88 8.48 -13.35 -2.57
N VAL A 89 9.23 -13.56 -3.64
CA VAL A 89 8.82 -14.42 -4.76
C VAL A 89 8.55 -15.84 -4.25
N PHE A 90 9.50 -16.42 -3.52
CA PHE A 90 9.35 -17.74 -2.92
C PHE A 90 8.09 -17.83 -2.02
N ARG A 91 7.83 -16.80 -1.20
CA ARG A 91 6.62 -16.77 -0.35
C ARG A 91 5.33 -16.75 -1.15
N MET A 92 5.30 -15.99 -2.25
CA MET A 92 4.13 -15.92 -3.14
C MET A 92 3.86 -17.28 -3.81
N GLU A 93 4.91 -17.92 -4.33
CA GLU A 93 4.82 -19.23 -4.98
C GLU A 93 4.45 -20.33 -4.00
N LEU A 94 4.99 -20.30 -2.79
CA LEU A 94 4.62 -21.25 -1.72
C LEU A 94 3.14 -21.16 -1.35
N LEU A 95 2.54 -19.98 -1.45
CA LEU A 95 1.10 -19.73 -1.25
C LEU A 95 0.24 -20.04 -2.49
N GLY A 96 0.85 -20.56 -3.56
CA GLY A 96 0.15 -20.97 -4.78
C GLY A 96 -0.04 -19.87 -5.83
N ALA A 97 0.55 -18.69 -5.65
CA ALA A 97 0.48 -17.63 -6.64
C ALA A 97 1.40 -17.92 -7.84
N LYS A 98 0.97 -17.54 -9.04
CA LYS A 98 1.81 -17.52 -10.24
C LYS A 98 2.50 -16.18 -10.36
N VAL A 99 3.81 -16.12 -10.13
CA VAL A 99 4.61 -14.92 -10.34
C VAL A 99 5.08 -14.86 -11.80
N VAL A 100 4.81 -13.74 -12.46
CA VAL A 100 5.17 -13.50 -13.87
C VAL A 100 6.17 -12.35 -13.93
N ALA A 101 7.36 -12.66 -14.43
CA ALA A 101 8.39 -11.65 -14.66
C ALA A 101 7.99 -10.71 -15.80
N VAL A 102 8.19 -9.41 -15.58
CA VAL A 102 8.01 -8.37 -16.60
C VAL A 102 9.38 -7.85 -17.01
N GLU A 103 9.75 -8.10 -18.26
CA GLU A 103 11.03 -7.70 -18.82
C GLU A 103 10.93 -6.42 -19.66
N ASP A 104 9.70 -5.99 -19.97
CA ASP A 104 9.45 -4.77 -20.75
C ASP A 104 9.93 -3.52 -20.00
N GLY A 105 10.30 -2.48 -20.73
CA GLY A 105 10.71 -1.21 -20.19
C GLY A 105 11.97 -1.29 -19.33
N GLN A 106 11.86 -0.87 -18.09
CA GLN A 106 12.96 -0.93 -17.10
C GLN A 106 12.89 -2.18 -16.20
N GLY A 107 11.92 -3.05 -16.40
CA GLY A 107 11.69 -4.23 -15.55
C GLY A 107 11.36 -3.88 -14.10
N THR A 108 10.61 -2.82 -13.88
CA THR A 108 10.28 -2.27 -12.54
C THR A 108 8.78 -2.31 -12.25
N LEU A 109 8.39 -1.81 -11.08
CA LEU A 109 6.99 -1.74 -10.64
C LEU A 109 6.07 -1.05 -11.67
N SER A 110 6.52 0.00 -12.35
CA SER A 110 5.70 0.71 -13.35
C SER A 110 5.30 -0.20 -14.51
N ASP A 111 6.25 -1.03 -14.98
CA ASP A 111 6.00 -1.99 -16.05
C ASP A 111 5.09 -3.12 -15.59
N ALA A 112 5.25 -3.56 -14.33
CA ALA A 112 4.38 -4.55 -13.71
C ALA A 112 2.93 -4.05 -13.59
N VAL A 113 2.71 -2.78 -13.23
CA VAL A 113 1.36 -2.16 -13.21
C VAL A 113 0.72 -2.19 -14.59
N ASN A 114 1.45 -1.80 -15.64
CA ASN A 114 0.94 -1.84 -17.01
C ASN A 114 0.52 -3.25 -17.42
N LYS A 115 1.32 -4.26 -17.11
CA LYS A 115 1.00 -5.67 -17.43
C LYS A 115 -0.19 -6.19 -16.64
N ALA A 116 -0.30 -5.85 -15.37
CA ALA A 116 -1.44 -6.22 -14.54
C ALA A 116 -2.74 -5.61 -15.06
N LEU A 117 -2.72 -4.33 -15.46
CA LEU A 117 -3.87 -3.66 -16.08
C LEU A 117 -4.26 -4.30 -17.41
N GLN A 118 -3.30 -4.57 -18.30
CA GLN A 118 -3.56 -5.25 -19.59
C GLN A 118 -4.17 -6.63 -19.37
N TYR A 119 -3.65 -7.39 -18.44
CA TYR A 119 -4.19 -8.71 -18.09
C TYR A 119 -5.61 -8.59 -17.54
N TRP A 120 -5.85 -7.68 -16.60
CA TRP A 120 -7.18 -7.48 -16.01
C TRP A 120 -8.24 -7.09 -17.03
N VAL A 121 -7.95 -6.14 -17.91
CA VAL A 121 -8.90 -5.70 -18.96
C VAL A 121 -9.30 -6.86 -19.86
N SER A 122 -8.36 -7.80 -20.13
CA SER A 122 -8.63 -8.99 -20.96
C SER A 122 -9.39 -10.10 -20.23
N HIS A 123 -9.50 -10.04 -18.89
CA HIS A 123 -10.07 -11.07 -18.03
C HIS A 123 -11.07 -10.51 -17.02
N VAL A 124 -11.69 -9.37 -17.35
CA VAL A 124 -12.54 -8.63 -16.40
C VAL A 124 -13.73 -9.44 -15.87
N ASP A 125 -14.21 -10.41 -16.63
CA ASP A 125 -15.40 -11.18 -16.27
C ASP A 125 -15.17 -12.07 -15.03
N ASP A 126 -14.02 -12.70 -14.89
CA ASP A 126 -13.70 -13.64 -13.82
C ASP A 126 -12.61 -13.16 -12.86
N THR A 127 -11.90 -12.09 -13.19
CA THR A 127 -10.72 -11.60 -12.50
C THR A 127 -10.95 -10.23 -11.86
N HIS A 128 -10.50 -10.06 -10.61
CA HIS A 128 -10.43 -8.77 -9.93
C HIS A 128 -8.98 -8.28 -9.87
N TYR A 129 -8.77 -7.01 -10.22
CA TYR A 129 -7.48 -6.37 -10.03
C TYR A 129 -7.35 -5.91 -8.58
N LEU A 130 -6.48 -6.60 -7.82
CA LEU A 130 -6.19 -6.30 -6.43
C LEU A 130 -5.08 -5.25 -6.37
N LEU A 131 -5.46 -3.97 -6.44
CA LEU A 131 -4.52 -2.86 -6.50
C LEU A 131 -3.88 -2.57 -5.15
N GLY A 132 -2.55 -2.44 -5.11
CA GLY A 132 -1.77 -2.37 -3.88
C GLY A 132 -1.61 -1.00 -3.25
N SER A 133 -2.04 0.06 -3.93
CA SER A 133 -1.84 1.43 -3.46
C SER A 133 -3.02 2.35 -3.81
N ALA A 134 -3.00 3.59 -3.29
CA ALA A 134 -4.05 4.58 -3.53
C ALA A 134 -3.86 5.27 -4.89
N LEU A 135 -3.87 4.51 -5.95
CA LEU A 135 -3.71 4.94 -7.34
C LEU A 135 -4.72 4.22 -8.25
N GLY A 136 -4.69 4.51 -9.54
CA GLY A 136 -5.56 3.86 -10.52
C GLY A 136 -6.87 4.62 -10.77
N PRO A 137 -7.72 4.10 -11.67
CA PRO A 137 -8.99 4.73 -11.99
C PRO A 137 -9.99 4.62 -10.82
N ASP A 138 -10.99 5.50 -10.80
CA ASP A 138 -12.11 5.34 -9.90
C ASP A 138 -12.78 3.96 -10.14
N PRO A 139 -13.14 3.19 -9.09
CA PRO A 139 -13.17 3.55 -7.67
C PRO A 139 -11.95 3.07 -6.85
N PHE A 140 -10.85 2.65 -7.45
CA PHE A 140 -9.72 2.05 -6.72
C PHE A 140 -9.16 2.94 -5.60
N PRO A 141 -8.94 4.26 -5.77
CA PRO A 141 -8.46 5.09 -4.68
C PRO A 141 -9.39 5.09 -3.47
N THR A 142 -10.70 5.08 -3.71
CA THR A 142 -11.74 4.99 -2.68
C THR A 142 -11.72 3.63 -1.98
N ILE A 143 -11.63 2.53 -2.73
CA ILE A 143 -11.55 1.17 -2.20
C ILE A 143 -10.33 1.03 -1.26
N VAL A 144 -9.16 1.44 -1.74
CA VAL A 144 -7.91 1.35 -0.96
C VAL A 144 -7.98 2.22 0.29
N ARG A 145 -8.44 3.47 0.16
CA ARG A 145 -8.67 4.37 1.30
C ARG A 145 -9.55 3.72 2.36
N ASP A 146 -10.69 3.19 1.96
CA ASP A 146 -11.69 2.69 2.90
C ASP A 146 -11.21 1.44 3.64
N PHE A 147 -10.55 0.51 2.95
CA PHE A 147 -9.98 -0.67 3.59
C PHE A 147 -8.75 -0.36 4.45
N GLN A 148 -7.93 0.60 4.06
CA GLN A 148 -6.81 1.05 4.88
C GLN A 148 -7.22 1.96 6.04
N SER A 149 -8.42 2.54 6.01
CA SER A 149 -8.91 3.43 7.08
C SER A 149 -9.06 2.73 8.44
N VAL A 150 -9.00 1.40 8.49
CA VAL A 150 -8.91 0.66 9.75
C VAL A 150 -7.73 1.15 10.60
N ILE A 151 -6.61 1.54 9.97
CA ILE A 151 -5.43 2.08 10.66
C ILE A 151 -5.80 3.32 11.48
N GLY A 152 -6.34 4.34 10.83
CA GLY A 152 -6.71 5.61 11.50
C GLY A 152 -7.88 5.46 12.47
N LYS A 153 -8.88 4.63 12.14
CA LYS A 153 -10.01 4.34 13.04
C LYS A 153 -9.52 3.70 14.35
N GLU A 154 -8.60 2.73 14.25
CA GLU A 154 -8.00 2.10 15.42
C GLU A 154 -7.09 3.06 16.19
N ILE A 155 -6.28 3.88 15.52
CA ILE A 155 -5.50 4.93 16.18
C ILE A 155 -6.42 5.79 17.03
N LYS A 156 -7.51 6.31 16.44
CA LYS A 156 -8.47 7.20 17.11
C LYS A 156 -9.06 6.55 18.36
N SER A 157 -9.57 5.33 18.24
CA SER A 157 -10.18 4.62 19.38
C SER A 157 -9.15 4.26 20.46
N GLN A 158 -7.96 3.82 20.06
CA GLN A 158 -6.92 3.37 20.97
C GLN A 158 -6.25 4.52 21.72
N ILE A 159 -6.03 5.68 21.07
CA ILE A 159 -5.43 6.84 21.73
C ILE A 159 -6.41 7.48 22.71
N LEU A 160 -7.68 7.59 22.34
CA LEU A 160 -8.73 8.07 23.25
C LEU A 160 -8.83 7.21 24.50
N LYS A 161 -8.71 5.87 24.36
CA LYS A 161 -8.71 4.95 25.52
C LYS A 161 -7.48 5.13 26.40
N LYS A 162 -6.32 5.47 25.81
CA LYS A 162 -5.04 5.59 26.55
C LYS A 162 -4.83 6.96 27.18
N GLU A 163 -5.16 8.03 26.44
CA GLU A 163 -4.83 9.41 26.80
C GLU A 163 -6.06 10.29 27.09
N GLY A 164 -7.28 9.81 26.81
CA GLY A 164 -8.53 10.59 26.97
C GLY A 164 -8.70 11.70 25.94
N ARG A 165 -7.78 11.86 25.00
CA ARG A 165 -7.81 12.89 23.94
C ARG A 165 -7.21 12.39 22.64
N LEU A 166 -7.45 13.12 21.56
CA LEU A 166 -6.78 12.89 20.26
C LEU A 166 -5.30 13.30 20.34
N PRO A 167 -4.44 12.77 19.44
CA PRO A 167 -3.05 13.18 19.37
C PRO A 167 -2.94 14.61 18.82
N ASP A 168 -1.87 15.30 19.18
CA ASP A 168 -1.57 16.63 18.60
C ASP A 168 -1.14 16.52 17.14
N ALA A 169 -0.47 15.40 16.80
CA ALA A 169 0.04 15.16 15.46
C ALA A 169 0.09 13.67 15.12
N ILE A 170 -0.01 13.37 13.82
CA ILE A 170 0.19 12.04 13.25
C ILE A 170 1.20 12.15 12.12
N VAL A 171 2.20 11.28 12.13
CA VAL A 171 3.23 11.19 11.08
C VAL A 171 3.11 9.87 10.35
N ALA A 172 3.10 9.89 9.03
CA ALA A 172 3.09 8.68 8.20
C ALA A 172 3.97 8.84 6.95
N CYS A 173 4.66 7.76 6.56
CA CYS A 173 5.41 7.73 5.31
C CYS A 173 4.48 7.74 4.10
N ILE A 174 4.89 8.42 3.03
CA ILE A 174 4.20 8.42 1.74
C ILE A 174 5.12 7.80 0.69
N GLY A 175 4.72 6.64 0.18
CA GLY A 175 5.20 6.07 -1.06
C GLY A 175 4.05 6.11 -2.06
N GLY A 176 3.39 4.99 -2.35
CA GLY A 176 2.15 4.97 -3.13
C GLY A 176 0.91 5.50 -2.40
N GLY A 177 1.02 5.95 -1.16
CA GLY A 177 0.00 6.67 -0.41
C GLY A 177 -0.99 5.81 0.39
N SER A 178 -1.00 4.48 0.25
CA SER A 178 -2.03 3.64 0.90
C SER A 178 -1.97 3.67 2.42
N ASN A 179 -0.77 3.64 3.01
CA ASN A 179 -0.58 3.79 4.45
C ASN A 179 -1.05 5.16 4.93
N ALA A 180 -0.60 6.23 4.29
CA ALA A 180 -0.91 7.59 4.70
C ALA A 180 -2.39 7.90 4.59
N ILE A 181 -3.04 7.57 3.47
CA ILE A 181 -4.49 7.83 3.30
C ILE A 181 -5.32 7.05 4.30
N GLY A 182 -4.96 5.80 4.60
CA GLY A 182 -5.64 4.98 5.61
C GLY A 182 -5.47 5.53 7.02
N THR A 183 -4.32 6.12 7.30
CA THR A 183 -4.00 6.73 8.59
C THR A 183 -4.69 8.08 8.75
N PHE A 184 -4.60 8.96 7.74
CA PHE A 184 -5.01 10.36 7.83
C PHE A 184 -6.51 10.56 7.59
N TYR A 185 -7.12 9.82 6.67
CA TYR A 185 -8.50 10.04 6.26
C TYR A 185 -9.50 10.11 7.42
N PRO A 186 -9.44 9.24 8.46
CA PRO A 186 -10.32 9.35 9.61
C PRO A 186 -10.13 10.60 10.47
N PHE A 187 -9.04 11.35 10.29
CA PHE A 187 -8.68 12.55 11.06
C PHE A 187 -8.86 13.86 10.31
N ILE A 188 -9.27 13.85 9.03
CA ILE A 188 -9.37 15.08 8.21
C ILE A 188 -10.25 16.16 8.83
N LYS A 189 -11.25 15.77 9.64
CA LYS A 189 -12.19 16.68 10.28
C LYS A 189 -11.85 17.01 11.74
N ASP A 190 -10.77 16.44 12.25
CA ASP A 190 -10.32 16.64 13.62
C ASP A 190 -9.22 17.71 13.67
N ASP A 191 -9.05 18.33 14.82
CA ASP A 191 -7.92 19.26 15.09
C ASP A 191 -6.67 18.44 15.45
N VAL A 192 -6.08 17.83 14.43
CA VAL A 192 -4.86 17.00 14.51
C VAL A 192 -3.95 17.36 13.35
N ALA A 193 -2.70 17.70 13.62
CA ALA A 193 -1.73 17.96 12.58
C ALA A 193 -1.32 16.67 11.86
N LEU A 194 -1.36 16.65 10.53
CA LEU A 194 -1.05 15.49 9.70
C LEU A 194 0.23 15.73 8.90
N TYR A 195 1.27 14.94 9.18
CA TYR A 195 2.57 15.05 8.52
C TYR A 195 2.84 13.85 7.64
N GLY A 196 2.83 14.06 6.32
CA GLY A 196 3.26 13.08 5.33
C GLY A 196 4.75 13.21 5.06
N VAL A 197 5.49 12.10 5.09
CA VAL A 197 6.95 12.07 4.88
C VAL A 197 7.26 11.28 3.62
N GLU A 198 7.77 11.94 2.60
CA GLU A 198 8.24 11.36 1.35
C GLU A 198 9.76 11.12 1.37
N ALA A 199 10.24 10.19 0.56
CA ALA A 199 11.67 9.91 0.48
C ALA A 199 12.39 10.94 -0.39
N ALA A 200 13.28 11.73 0.22
CA ALA A 200 14.09 12.72 -0.48
C ALA A 200 15.28 12.14 -1.26
N GLY A 201 15.56 10.84 -1.12
CA GLY A 201 16.62 10.18 -1.88
C GLY A 201 18.00 10.82 -1.67
N GLN A 202 18.59 11.33 -2.75
CA GLN A 202 19.88 12.03 -2.72
C GLN A 202 19.76 13.56 -2.51
N GLY A 203 18.56 14.04 -2.21
CA GLY A 203 18.26 15.45 -2.00
C GLY A 203 17.09 15.91 -2.86
N ASP A 204 16.35 16.88 -2.37
CA ASP A 204 15.17 17.42 -3.05
C ASP A 204 15.53 18.42 -4.18
N ASP A 205 16.79 18.76 -4.30
CA ASP A 205 17.41 19.55 -5.38
C ASP A 205 17.99 18.71 -6.51
N THR A 206 17.88 17.37 -6.40
CA THR A 206 18.33 16.40 -7.42
C THR A 206 17.16 15.83 -8.21
N ASP A 207 17.44 15.03 -9.23
CA ASP A 207 16.48 14.17 -9.96
C ASP A 207 16.32 12.77 -9.32
N LYS A 208 16.96 12.53 -8.15
CA LYS A 208 17.03 11.21 -7.48
C LYS A 208 16.27 11.20 -6.16
N HIS A 209 15.01 11.58 -6.21
CA HIS A 209 14.08 11.58 -5.08
C HIS A 209 12.73 10.94 -5.46
N ALA A 210 11.86 10.72 -4.46
CA ALA A 210 10.51 10.20 -4.64
C ALA A 210 9.43 11.16 -4.09
N LEU A 211 9.64 12.48 -4.26
CA LEU A 211 8.78 13.54 -3.70
C LEU A 211 7.62 13.85 -4.66
N ALA A 212 6.74 12.89 -4.90
CA ALA A 212 5.66 13.03 -5.86
C ALA A 212 4.64 14.13 -5.46
N ILE A 213 4.33 14.26 -4.18
CA ILE A 213 3.42 15.30 -3.69
C ILE A 213 4.16 16.63 -3.50
N GLY A 214 5.35 16.60 -2.91
CA GLY A 214 6.12 17.80 -2.57
C GLY A 214 6.74 18.53 -3.76
N LYS A 215 7.16 17.80 -4.80
CA LYS A 215 7.87 18.36 -5.99
C LYS A 215 7.22 17.98 -7.31
N GLY A 216 6.33 16.99 -7.32
CA GLY A 216 5.67 16.53 -8.54
C GLY A 216 4.55 17.47 -9.01
N SER A 217 4.04 17.19 -10.18
CA SER A 217 2.91 17.90 -10.79
C SER A 217 1.80 16.92 -11.23
N PRO A 218 0.53 17.39 -11.34
CA PRO A 218 -0.53 16.56 -11.88
C PRO A 218 -0.24 16.15 -13.33
N GLY A 219 -0.28 14.85 -13.59
CA GLY A 219 -0.09 14.29 -14.93
C GLY A 219 -0.88 13.00 -15.10
N VAL A 220 -0.72 12.32 -16.24
CA VAL A 220 -1.41 11.07 -16.56
C VAL A 220 -0.38 9.94 -16.62
N LEU A 221 -0.59 8.91 -15.79
CA LEU A 221 0.18 7.68 -15.80
C LEU A 221 -0.78 6.50 -15.63
N HIS A 222 -0.54 5.39 -16.32
CA HIS A 222 -1.41 4.20 -16.30
C HIS A 222 -2.89 4.55 -16.61
N GLY A 223 -3.13 5.53 -17.49
CA GLY A 223 -4.47 5.98 -17.86
C GLY A 223 -5.21 6.79 -16.79
N THR A 224 -4.56 7.19 -15.71
CA THR A 224 -5.17 7.92 -14.60
C THR A 224 -4.42 9.21 -14.26
N LYS A 225 -5.15 10.21 -13.76
CA LYS A 225 -4.57 11.47 -13.30
C LYS A 225 -3.99 11.32 -11.89
N MET A 226 -2.73 11.61 -11.73
CA MET A 226 -2.03 11.53 -10.44
C MET A 226 -0.89 12.55 -10.36
N TYR A 227 -0.27 12.69 -9.20
CA TYR A 227 0.97 13.46 -9.06
C TYR A 227 2.16 12.64 -9.55
N LEU A 228 2.96 13.23 -10.43
CA LEU A 228 4.12 12.60 -11.05
C LEU A 228 5.36 13.43 -10.81
N ILE A 229 6.49 12.77 -10.61
CA ILE A 229 7.83 13.36 -10.75
C ILE A 229 8.14 13.35 -12.25
N GLN A 230 8.51 14.50 -12.78
CA GLN A 230 8.89 14.66 -14.19
C GLN A 230 10.40 14.53 -14.37
#